data_c6f074b2b0a79ddc378aff59330c9051
#
_entry.id   c6f074b2b0a79ddc378aff59330c9051
#
_cell.length_a   1.000
_cell.length_b   1.000
_cell.length_c   1.000
_cell.angle_alpha   90.00
_cell.angle_beta   90.00
_cell.angle_gamma   90.00
#
_symmetry.space_group_name_H-M   'P 1'
#
loop_
_entity.id
_entity.type
_entity.pdbx_description
1 polymer ?
#
loop_
_entity_poly.entity_id
_entity_poly.type
_entity_poly.pdbx_seq_one_letter_code
_entity_poly.pdbx_strand_id
1 'polypeptide(L)'
;VDDSGTLTKAEIIESVRSTEGVIKFLRTCGEENLQFLLVPARLTKALEVLDTSKDGEVDIDEWEEAINRGLAVRLEQLANERERRDRAAAAEDEAFSAEFLNAAREVFIMIDKDDSGSLDKKEVVTAIQTDKKVIKFLVNCGNQNLQYLLVPARLEHALNTLDTDRDGEINMPEWEEAIETALANKLEARAVARDAKAKAARKEIEEFTTEFLNAARKTFQMIDVDDSGTLTKAEIIESVRS
;
A
#
# COMPACT_ATOMS: atom_id res chain seq x y z
N VAL A 1 -13.10 40.74 10.68
CA VAL A 1 -13.80 41.59 11.65
C VAL A 1 -13.74 42.99 11.09
N ASP A 2 -14.90 43.55 10.67
CA ASP A 2 -14.95 44.95 10.36
C ASP A 2 -15.01 45.75 11.68
N ASP A 3 -14.48 46.93 11.70
CA ASP A 3 -14.40 47.77 12.89
C ASP A 3 -15.80 48.32 13.33
N SER A 4 -16.88 47.59 13.01
CA SER A 4 -18.25 48.01 13.27
C SER A 4 -18.71 47.88 14.73
N GLY A 5 -17.93 47.19 15.55
CA GLY A 5 -18.24 46.94 16.98
C GLY A 5 -19.41 45.97 17.20
N THR A 6 -19.91 45.31 16.14
CA THR A 6 -20.97 44.30 16.20
C THR A 6 -20.56 43.05 15.41
N LEU A 7 -20.63 41.87 16.05
CA LEU A 7 -20.35 40.58 15.39
C LEU A 7 -21.54 40.18 14.52
N THR A 8 -21.36 40.12 13.22
CA THR A 8 -22.32 39.53 12.31
C THR A 8 -22.35 37.99 12.42
N LYS A 9 -23.49 37.40 12.03
CA LYS A 9 -23.63 35.94 12.01
C LYS A 9 -22.57 35.26 11.12
N ALA A 10 -22.12 35.92 10.06
CA ALA A 10 -21.08 35.44 9.15
C ALA A 10 -19.71 35.43 9.86
N GLU A 11 -19.36 36.49 10.59
CA GLU A 11 -18.11 36.58 11.36
C GLU A 11 -18.08 35.56 12.49
N ILE A 12 -19.20 35.32 13.18
CA ILE A 12 -19.32 34.28 14.20
C ILE A 12 -19.09 32.89 13.58
N ILE A 13 -19.69 32.59 12.42
CA ILE A 13 -19.53 31.30 11.72
C ILE A 13 -18.10 31.14 11.22
N GLU A 14 -17.48 32.19 10.72
CA GLU A 14 -16.09 32.18 10.23
C GLU A 14 -15.13 31.92 11.41
N SER A 15 -15.28 32.60 12.54
CA SER A 15 -14.43 32.41 13.70
C SER A 15 -14.57 31.01 14.33
N VAL A 16 -15.80 30.49 14.43
CA VAL A 16 -16.04 29.11 14.90
C VAL A 16 -15.43 28.06 13.97
N ARG A 17 -15.54 28.26 12.65
CA ARG A 17 -14.91 27.37 11.66
C ARG A 17 -13.39 27.43 11.70
N SER A 18 -12.80 28.61 11.90
CA SER A 18 -11.36 28.77 12.00
C SER A 18 -10.83 28.08 13.25
N THR A 19 -11.46 28.30 14.39
CA THR A 19 -11.07 27.65 15.65
C THR A 19 -11.22 26.13 15.61
N GLU A 20 -12.33 25.62 15.07
CA GLU A 20 -12.52 24.17 14.91
C GLU A 20 -11.47 23.58 13.95
N GLY A 21 -11.11 24.29 12.89
CA GLY A 21 -10.06 23.94 11.95
C GLY A 21 -8.68 23.83 12.62
N VAL A 22 -8.32 24.81 13.44
CA VAL A 22 -7.07 24.83 14.22
C VAL A 22 -7.02 23.65 15.19
N ILE A 23 -8.06 23.43 15.99
CA ILE A 23 -8.14 22.32 16.94
C ILE A 23 -8.05 20.99 16.23
N LYS A 24 -8.75 20.82 15.12
CA LYS A 24 -8.72 19.59 14.34
C LYS A 24 -7.33 19.31 13.80
N PHE A 25 -6.68 20.33 13.23
CA PHE A 25 -5.31 20.18 12.72
C PHE A 25 -4.35 19.79 13.83
N LEU A 26 -4.30 20.54 14.93
CA LEU A 26 -3.42 20.28 16.08
C LEU A 26 -3.62 18.87 16.67
N ARG A 27 -4.85 18.36 16.70
CA ARG A 27 -5.13 16.97 17.17
C ARG A 27 -4.59 15.89 16.24
N THR A 28 -4.53 16.17 14.95
CA THR A 28 -4.24 15.17 13.92
C THR A 28 -2.86 15.31 13.27
N CYS A 29 -2.10 16.37 13.60
CA CYS A 29 -0.83 16.68 12.97
C CYS A 29 0.30 15.65 13.26
N GLY A 30 0.15 14.80 14.29
CA GLY A 30 1.11 13.75 14.61
C GLY A 30 2.37 14.23 15.35
N GLU A 31 2.50 15.54 15.59
CA GLU A 31 3.59 16.13 16.38
C GLU A 31 3.10 16.40 17.82
N GLU A 32 3.78 15.82 18.80
CA GLU A 32 3.33 15.81 20.19
C GLU A 32 3.30 17.21 20.82
N ASN A 33 4.31 18.04 20.53
CA ASN A 33 4.39 19.39 21.07
C ASN A 33 3.28 20.29 20.50
N LEU A 34 2.93 20.14 19.22
CA LEU A 34 1.79 20.85 18.64
C LEU A 34 0.47 20.40 19.24
N GLN A 35 0.31 19.11 19.56
CA GLN A 35 -0.87 18.59 20.26
C GLN A 35 -0.95 19.13 21.70
N PHE A 36 0.18 19.34 22.35
CA PHE A 36 0.23 19.91 23.70
C PHE A 36 -0.21 21.38 23.78
N LEU A 37 -0.23 22.09 22.65
CA LEU A 37 -0.85 23.44 22.60
C LEU A 37 -2.33 23.43 22.99
N LEU A 38 -3.02 22.29 22.80
CA LEU A 38 -4.41 22.09 23.21
C LEU A 38 -4.56 21.76 24.70
N VAL A 39 -3.47 21.55 25.43
CA VAL A 39 -3.49 21.13 26.84
C VAL A 39 -2.96 22.27 27.73
N PRO A 40 -3.83 23.01 28.46
CA PRO A 40 -3.42 24.19 29.22
C PRO A 40 -2.23 23.96 30.14
N ALA A 41 -2.16 22.80 30.80
CA ALA A 41 -1.06 22.44 31.71
C ALA A 41 0.28 22.20 31.00
N ARG A 42 0.30 21.98 29.70
CA ARG A 42 1.49 21.67 28.88
C ARG A 42 1.84 22.78 27.89
N LEU A 43 0.93 23.73 27.68
CA LEU A 43 1.06 24.82 26.72
C LEU A 43 2.39 25.56 26.81
N THR A 44 2.75 26.02 28.01
CA THR A 44 4.01 26.79 28.22
C THR A 44 5.24 25.98 27.83
N LYS A 45 5.27 24.68 28.20
CA LYS A 45 6.39 23.80 27.85
C LYS A 45 6.41 23.48 26.35
N ALA A 46 5.26 23.36 25.75
CA ALA A 46 5.16 23.13 24.29
C ALA A 46 5.70 24.34 23.52
N LEU A 47 5.34 25.55 23.92
CA LEU A 47 5.86 26.78 23.33
C LEU A 47 7.37 26.90 23.48
N GLU A 48 7.94 26.62 24.68
CA GLU A 48 9.39 26.62 24.90
C GLU A 48 10.15 25.60 24.00
N VAL A 49 9.49 24.53 23.54
CA VAL A 49 10.08 23.55 22.63
C VAL A 49 9.95 23.98 21.18
N LEU A 50 8.88 24.68 20.83
CA LEU A 50 8.66 25.21 19.50
C LEU A 50 9.51 26.45 19.23
N ASP A 51 9.60 27.35 20.19
CA ASP A 51 10.46 28.54 20.18
C ASP A 51 11.94 28.12 20.31
N THR A 52 12.55 27.84 19.17
CA THR A 52 13.98 27.42 19.11
C THR A 52 14.94 28.60 19.18
N SER A 53 14.51 29.77 18.73
CA SER A 53 15.25 31.05 18.82
C SER A 53 15.31 31.60 20.22
N LYS A 54 14.34 31.26 21.09
CA LYS A 54 14.15 31.72 22.50
C LYS A 54 13.85 33.21 22.60
N ASP A 55 13.13 33.76 21.63
CA ASP A 55 12.66 35.15 21.66
C ASP A 55 11.29 35.31 22.34
N GLY A 56 10.62 34.22 22.65
CA GLY A 56 9.34 34.17 23.35
C GLY A 56 8.12 34.05 22.43
N GLU A 57 8.35 33.95 21.13
CA GLU A 57 7.34 33.80 20.08
C GLU A 57 7.64 32.57 19.25
N VAL A 58 6.72 32.16 18.38
CA VAL A 58 6.94 31.05 17.44
C VAL A 58 6.74 31.61 16.05
N ASP A 59 7.81 31.74 15.30
CA ASP A 59 7.75 32.20 13.92
C ASP A 59 7.32 31.08 12.93
N ILE A 60 7.09 31.47 11.67
CA ILE A 60 6.65 30.53 10.64
C ILE A 60 7.68 29.44 10.37
N ASP A 61 8.97 29.74 10.46
CA ASP A 61 10.05 28.78 10.19
C ASP A 61 10.11 27.74 11.30
N GLU A 62 9.99 28.15 12.56
CA GLU A 62 9.91 27.27 13.75
C GLU A 62 8.66 26.38 13.72
N TRP A 63 7.53 26.96 13.32
CA TRP A 63 6.29 26.23 13.11
C TRP A 63 6.46 25.16 12.01
N GLU A 64 7.00 25.53 10.84
CA GLU A 64 7.24 24.60 9.73
C GLU A 64 8.25 23.51 10.11
N GLU A 65 9.27 23.81 10.93
CA GLU A 65 10.20 22.81 11.43
C GLU A 65 9.49 21.76 12.32
N ALA A 66 8.62 22.21 13.22
CA ALA A 66 7.83 21.29 14.06
C ALA A 66 6.91 20.41 13.22
N ILE A 67 6.23 20.98 12.22
CA ILE A 67 5.40 20.26 11.27
C ILE A 67 6.20 19.23 10.49
N ASN A 68 7.36 19.59 10.00
CA ASN A 68 8.24 18.69 9.24
C ASN A 68 8.76 17.53 10.12
N ARG A 69 9.04 17.77 11.41
CA ARG A 69 9.38 16.69 12.35
C ARG A 69 8.23 15.69 12.50
N GLY A 70 7.00 16.17 12.72
CA GLY A 70 5.82 15.31 12.81
C GLY A 70 5.55 14.51 11.54
N LEU A 71 5.70 15.17 10.38
CA LEU A 71 5.57 14.53 9.08
C LEU A 71 6.64 13.44 8.86
N ALA A 72 7.89 13.72 9.23
CA ALA A 72 9.00 12.77 9.11
C ALA A 72 8.72 11.48 9.91
N VAL A 73 8.24 11.59 11.16
CA VAL A 73 7.85 10.44 11.98
C VAL A 73 6.74 9.63 11.30
N ARG A 74 5.75 10.30 10.72
CA ARG A 74 4.66 9.63 10.01
C ARG A 74 5.13 8.91 8.75
N LEU A 75 5.99 9.55 7.97
CA LEU A 75 6.58 8.94 6.76
C LEU A 75 7.46 7.73 7.10
N GLU A 76 8.22 7.78 8.19
CA GLU A 76 9.00 6.66 8.69
C GLU A 76 8.10 5.47 9.09
N GLN A 77 7.00 5.73 9.80
CA GLN A 77 6.01 4.70 10.12
C GLN A 77 5.46 4.02 8.86
N LEU A 78 5.08 4.82 7.84
CA LEU A 78 4.58 4.30 6.57
C LEU A 78 5.65 3.50 5.81
N ALA A 79 6.91 3.92 5.86
CA ALA A 79 8.03 3.18 5.28
C ALA A 79 8.23 1.81 5.96
N ASN A 80 8.19 1.78 7.30
CA ASN A 80 8.30 0.54 8.07
C ASN A 80 7.13 -0.42 7.82
N GLU A 81 5.90 0.11 7.73
CA GLU A 81 4.72 -0.70 7.35
C GLU A 81 4.86 -1.29 5.95
N ARG A 82 5.39 -0.51 5.01
CA ARG A 82 5.65 -0.98 3.64
C ARG A 82 6.66 -2.12 3.65
N GLU A 83 7.80 -1.96 4.33
CA GLU A 83 8.82 -3.00 4.42
C GLU A 83 8.28 -4.31 5.00
N ARG A 84 7.43 -4.21 6.03
CA ARG A 84 6.74 -5.39 6.58
C ARG A 84 5.82 -6.06 5.56
N ARG A 85 5.08 -5.29 4.77
CA ARG A 85 4.20 -5.82 3.71
C ARG A 85 5.01 -6.49 2.60
N ASP A 86 6.14 -5.89 2.21
CA ASP A 86 7.00 -6.43 1.16
C ASP A 86 7.64 -7.76 1.61
N ARG A 87 8.08 -7.87 2.87
CA ARG A 87 8.57 -9.12 3.45
C ARG A 87 7.47 -10.19 3.54
N ALA A 88 6.27 -9.82 3.96
CA ALA A 88 5.15 -10.74 4.01
C ALA A 88 4.77 -11.25 2.62
N ALA A 89 4.75 -10.36 1.61
CA ALA A 89 4.48 -10.73 0.23
C ALA A 89 5.51 -11.69 -0.36
N ALA A 90 6.80 -11.51 -0.03
CA ALA A 90 7.85 -12.44 -0.44
C ALA A 90 7.67 -13.83 0.17
N ALA A 91 7.33 -13.91 1.46
CA ALA A 91 7.04 -15.19 2.14
C ALA A 91 5.78 -15.88 1.57
N GLU A 92 4.74 -15.10 1.22
CA GLU A 92 3.55 -15.62 0.54
C GLU A 92 3.87 -16.16 -0.86
N ASP A 93 4.76 -15.52 -1.61
CA ASP A 93 5.17 -15.99 -2.93
C ASP A 93 6.02 -17.27 -2.85
N GLU A 94 6.87 -17.40 -1.84
CA GLU A 94 7.62 -18.62 -1.59
C GLU A 94 6.69 -19.80 -1.23
N ALA A 95 5.75 -19.57 -0.30
CA ALA A 95 4.76 -20.57 0.07
C ALA A 95 3.90 -20.98 -1.13
N PHE A 96 3.40 -19.99 -1.90
CA PHE A 96 2.62 -20.23 -3.12
C PHE A 96 3.42 -21.06 -4.14
N SER A 97 4.71 -20.76 -4.33
CA SER A 97 5.57 -21.49 -5.27
C SER A 97 5.70 -22.95 -4.85
N ALA A 98 5.94 -23.22 -3.56
CA ALA A 98 6.03 -24.57 -3.05
C ALA A 98 4.72 -25.36 -3.22
N GLU A 99 3.59 -24.75 -2.89
CA GLU A 99 2.27 -25.38 -3.07
C GLU A 99 1.96 -25.65 -4.54
N PHE A 100 2.28 -24.69 -5.43
CA PHE A 100 2.04 -24.83 -6.86
C PHE A 100 2.86 -25.97 -7.48
N LEU A 101 4.16 -26.04 -7.15
CA LEU A 101 5.03 -27.09 -7.65
C LEU A 101 4.64 -28.49 -7.11
N ASN A 102 4.23 -28.57 -5.85
CA ASN A 102 3.72 -29.82 -5.28
C ASN A 102 2.43 -30.27 -5.97
N ALA A 103 1.48 -29.34 -6.17
CA ALA A 103 0.25 -29.63 -6.88
C ALA A 103 0.50 -30.08 -8.34
N ALA A 104 1.48 -29.49 -9.00
CA ALA A 104 1.88 -29.88 -10.34
C ALA A 104 2.42 -31.31 -10.43
N ARG A 105 3.26 -31.69 -9.46
CA ARG A 105 3.78 -33.07 -9.35
C ARG A 105 2.68 -34.07 -9.04
N GLU A 106 1.76 -33.74 -8.14
CA GLU A 106 0.60 -34.58 -7.87
C GLU A 106 -0.26 -34.78 -9.12
N VAL A 107 -0.45 -33.73 -9.91
CA VAL A 107 -1.21 -33.82 -11.17
C VAL A 107 -0.51 -34.69 -12.18
N PHE A 108 0.82 -34.60 -12.32
CA PHE A 108 1.58 -35.50 -13.18
C PHE A 108 1.34 -36.97 -12.79
N ILE A 109 1.53 -37.32 -11.52
CA ILE A 109 1.29 -38.69 -11.00
C ILE A 109 -0.17 -39.15 -11.18
N MET A 110 -1.14 -38.21 -11.15
CA MET A 110 -2.54 -38.55 -11.40
C MET A 110 -2.81 -38.87 -12.88
N ILE A 111 -2.03 -38.30 -13.80
CA ILE A 111 -2.15 -38.53 -15.24
C ILE A 111 -1.38 -39.82 -15.60
N ASP A 112 -0.15 -39.97 -15.10
CA ASP A 112 0.69 -41.17 -15.26
C ASP A 112 0.06 -42.34 -14.50
N LYS A 113 -0.72 -43.16 -15.24
CA LYS A 113 -1.49 -44.26 -14.66
C LYS A 113 -0.72 -45.57 -14.57
N ASP A 114 0.24 -45.74 -15.45
CA ASP A 114 1.03 -46.96 -15.52
C ASP A 114 2.39 -46.82 -14.80
N ASP A 115 2.62 -45.66 -14.17
CA ASP A 115 3.84 -45.33 -13.40
C ASP A 115 5.13 -45.45 -14.28
N SER A 116 4.97 -45.09 -15.57
CA SER A 116 6.08 -45.09 -16.53
C SER A 116 7.07 -43.94 -16.33
N GLY A 117 6.63 -42.88 -15.65
CA GLY A 117 7.39 -41.65 -15.47
C GLY A 117 7.29 -40.68 -16.64
N SER A 118 6.42 -40.97 -17.62
CA SER A 118 6.07 -40.14 -18.76
C SER A 118 4.56 -40.12 -19.00
N LEU A 119 4.07 -39.10 -19.69
CA LEU A 119 2.65 -38.97 -20.02
C LEU A 119 2.40 -39.22 -21.50
N ASP A 120 1.69 -40.27 -21.81
CA ASP A 120 1.26 -40.53 -23.16
C ASP A 120 -0.06 -39.78 -23.50
N LYS A 121 -0.38 -39.69 -24.80
CA LYS A 121 -1.61 -39.02 -25.26
C LYS A 121 -2.88 -39.65 -24.69
N LYS A 122 -2.92 -40.98 -24.46
CA LYS A 122 -4.11 -41.66 -23.93
C LYS A 122 -4.32 -41.37 -22.47
N GLU A 123 -3.26 -41.31 -21.69
CA GLU A 123 -3.28 -40.94 -20.26
C GLU A 123 -3.79 -39.53 -20.07
N VAL A 124 -3.22 -38.57 -20.82
CA VAL A 124 -3.67 -37.18 -20.81
C VAL A 124 -5.15 -37.09 -21.16
N VAL A 125 -5.60 -37.71 -22.28
CA VAL A 125 -7.02 -37.71 -22.69
C VAL A 125 -7.92 -38.33 -21.62
N THR A 126 -7.51 -39.45 -21.03
CA THR A 126 -8.28 -40.12 -19.99
C THR A 126 -8.39 -39.25 -18.72
N ALA A 127 -7.29 -38.67 -18.30
CA ALA A 127 -7.24 -37.83 -17.09
C ALA A 127 -8.12 -36.58 -17.24
N ILE A 128 -8.08 -35.87 -18.39
CA ILE A 128 -8.93 -34.70 -18.63
C ILE A 128 -10.42 -35.04 -18.79
N GLN A 129 -10.78 -36.28 -19.04
CA GLN A 129 -12.18 -36.72 -19.09
C GLN A 129 -12.70 -37.19 -17.74
N THR A 130 -11.85 -37.71 -16.86
CA THR A 130 -12.27 -38.43 -15.66
C THR A 130 -11.87 -37.72 -14.35
N ASP A 131 -10.81 -36.92 -14.36
CA ASP A 131 -10.28 -36.34 -13.14
C ASP A 131 -10.51 -34.83 -13.05
N LYS A 132 -11.39 -34.43 -12.13
CA LYS A 132 -11.72 -33.03 -11.88
C LYS A 132 -10.55 -32.22 -11.29
N LYS A 133 -9.60 -32.86 -10.57
CA LYS A 133 -8.44 -32.16 -10.01
C LYS A 133 -7.46 -31.79 -11.10
N VAL A 134 -7.21 -32.72 -12.05
CA VAL A 134 -6.39 -32.47 -13.24
C VAL A 134 -6.96 -31.30 -14.04
N ILE A 135 -8.27 -31.35 -14.35
CA ILE A 135 -8.95 -30.26 -15.10
C ILE A 135 -8.78 -28.92 -14.36
N LYS A 136 -9.08 -28.90 -13.05
CA LYS A 136 -8.99 -27.68 -12.24
C LYS A 136 -7.58 -27.10 -12.22
N PHE A 137 -6.57 -27.93 -12.11
CA PHE A 137 -5.18 -27.50 -12.16
C PHE A 137 -4.82 -26.91 -13.52
N LEU A 138 -5.08 -27.63 -14.62
CA LEU A 138 -4.77 -27.19 -15.98
C LEU A 138 -5.47 -25.87 -16.35
N VAL A 139 -6.75 -25.71 -15.98
CA VAL A 139 -7.49 -24.44 -16.20
C VAL A 139 -6.80 -23.27 -15.49
N ASN A 140 -6.28 -23.49 -14.28
CA ASN A 140 -5.77 -22.43 -13.43
C ASN A 140 -4.24 -22.32 -13.40
N CYS A 141 -3.50 -23.18 -14.10
CA CYS A 141 -2.04 -23.22 -14.04
C CYS A 141 -1.37 -21.93 -14.55
N GLY A 142 -1.97 -21.22 -15.51
CA GLY A 142 -1.43 -19.97 -16.06
C GLY A 142 -0.43 -20.19 -17.23
N ASN A 143 -0.30 -21.41 -17.73
CA ASN A 143 0.44 -21.72 -18.96
C ASN A 143 -0.53 -22.09 -20.06
N GLN A 144 -0.42 -21.41 -21.20
CA GLN A 144 -1.35 -21.58 -22.32
C GLN A 144 -1.25 -22.97 -22.96
N ASN A 145 -0.04 -23.54 -23.06
CA ASN A 145 0.16 -24.87 -23.64
C ASN A 145 -0.48 -25.96 -22.78
N LEU A 146 -0.31 -25.87 -21.46
CA LEU A 146 -1.00 -26.78 -20.52
C LEU A 146 -2.52 -26.63 -20.58
N GLN A 147 -3.04 -25.42 -20.77
CA GLN A 147 -4.49 -25.20 -20.96
C GLN A 147 -5.00 -25.77 -22.28
N TYR A 148 -4.18 -25.78 -23.33
CA TYR A 148 -4.53 -26.35 -24.60
C TYR A 148 -4.70 -27.89 -24.56
N LEU A 149 -4.14 -28.57 -23.57
CA LEU A 149 -4.42 -30.00 -23.34
C LEU A 149 -5.93 -30.25 -23.13
N LEU A 150 -6.67 -29.27 -22.60
CA LEU A 150 -8.11 -29.34 -22.38
C LEU A 150 -8.94 -29.14 -23.68
N VAL A 151 -8.32 -28.68 -24.77
CA VAL A 151 -9.01 -28.32 -26.01
C VAL A 151 -8.72 -29.38 -27.07
N PRO A 152 -9.68 -30.22 -27.43
CA PRO A 152 -9.45 -31.35 -28.37
C PRO A 152 -8.76 -30.95 -29.68
N ALA A 153 -9.15 -29.80 -30.24
CA ALA A 153 -8.56 -29.29 -31.49
C ALA A 153 -7.11 -28.77 -31.35
N ARG A 154 -6.62 -28.59 -30.13
CA ARG A 154 -5.27 -28.09 -29.84
C ARG A 154 -4.41 -29.07 -29.06
N LEU A 155 -4.97 -30.17 -28.61
CA LEU A 155 -4.30 -31.18 -27.79
C LEU A 155 -2.99 -31.67 -28.42
N GLU A 156 -3.01 -32.02 -29.69
CA GLU A 156 -1.83 -32.52 -30.40
C GLU A 156 -0.73 -31.46 -30.54
N HIS A 157 -1.13 -30.23 -30.79
CA HIS A 157 -0.19 -29.11 -30.79
C HIS A 157 0.41 -28.88 -29.43
N ALA A 158 -0.41 -28.96 -28.37
CA ALA A 158 0.06 -28.78 -26.97
C ALA A 158 1.05 -29.88 -26.56
N LEU A 159 0.72 -31.15 -26.86
CA LEU A 159 1.63 -32.29 -26.60
C LEU A 159 2.98 -32.09 -27.32
N ASN A 160 2.95 -31.80 -28.63
CA ASN A 160 4.17 -31.56 -29.41
C ASN A 160 4.97 -30.32 -28.95
N THR A 161 4.34 -29.39 -28.28
CA THR A 161 5.05 -28.22 -27.76
C THR A 161 5.69 -28.48 -26.39
N LEU A 162 5.09 -29.37 -25.60
CA LEU A 162 5.61 -29.79 -24.31
C LEU A 162 6.69 -30.86 -24.45
N ASP A 163 6.53 -31.78 -25.39
CA ASP A 163 7.49 -32.80 -25.81
C ASP A 163 8.67 -32.12 -26.53
N THR A 164 9.73 -31.78 -25.84
CA THR A 164 10.89 -31.03 -26.34
C THR A 164 11.90 -31.94 -27.03
N ASP A 165 12.05 -33.19 -26.57
CA ASP A 165 12.95 -34.18 -27.14
C ASP A 165 12.33 -34.99 -28.29
N ARG A 166 11.00 -34.86 -28.47
CA ARG A 166 10.20 -35.47 -29.56
C ARG A 166 10.16 -36.99 -29.53
N ASP A 167 10.13 -37.53 -28.33
CA ASP A 167 9.98 -38.99 -28.16
C ASP A 167 8.52 -39.45 -28.20
N GLY A 168 7.56 -38.51 -28.21
CA GLY A 168 6.11 -38.73 -28.31
C GLY A 168 5.39 -38.76 -26.96
N GLU A 169 6.09 -38.57 -25.87
CA GLU A 169 5.60 -38.57 -24.51
C GLU A 169 6.03 -37.25 -23.80
N ILE A 170 5.49 -36.97 -22.63
CA ILE A 170 5.93 -35.84 -21.81
C ILE A 170 6.53 -36.40 -20.53
N ASN A 171 7.84 -36.32 -20.40
CA ASN A 171 8.53 -36.77 -19.21
C ASN A 171 8.47 -35.72 -18.08
N MET A 172 8.90 -36.09 -16.85
CA MET A 172 8.84 -35.19 -15.69
C MET A 172 9.67 -33.90 -15.89
N PRO A 173 10.88 -33.90 -16.46
CA PRO A 173 11.62 -32.66 -16.75
C PRO A 173 10.88 -31.70 -17.67
N GLU A 174 10.26 -32.18 -18.73
CA GLU A 174 9.48 -31.36 -19.69
C GLU A 174 8.21 -30.80 -19.05
N TRP A 175 7.56 -31.60 -18.22
CA TRP A 175 6.43 -31.13 -17.40
C TRP A 175 6.87 -30.02 -16.43
N GLU A 176 8.01 -30.23 -15.71
CA GLU A 176 8.53 -29.24 -14.77
C GLU A 176 8.90 -27.92 -15.47
N GLU A 177 9.51 -27.94 -16.65
CA GLU A 177 9.81 -26.73 -17.45
C GLU A 177 8.53 -25.94 -17.79
N ALA A 178 7.47 -26.62 -18.22
CA ALA A 178 6.19 -25.98 -18.49
C ALA A 178 5.55 -25.40 -17.23
N ILE A 179 5.69 -26.06 -16.09
CA ILE A 179 5.20 -25.63 -14.79
C ILE A 179 6.00 -24.43 -14.24
N GLU A 180 7.31 -24.41 -14.41
CA GLU A 180 8.16 -23.28 -14.01
C GLU A 180 7.78 -22.02 -14.80
N THR A 181 7.54 -22.17 -16.12
CA THR A 181 7.01 -21.07 -16.94
C THR A 181 5.64 -20.59 -16.45
N ALA A 182 4.75 -21.52 -16.07
CA ALA A 182 3.45 -21.20 -15.50
C ALA A 182 3.57 -20.45 -14.17
N LEU A 183 4.47 -20.90 -13.31
CA LEU A 183 4.74 -20.28 -12.01
C LEU A 183 5.28 -18.86 -12.18
N ALA A 184 6.27 -18.67 -13.07
CA ALA A 184 6.84 -17.36 -13.37
C ALA A 184 5.77 -16.37 -13.82
N ASN A 185 4.89 -16.75 -14.74
CA ASN A 185 3.77 -15.92 -15.20
C ASN A 185 2.83 -15.52 -14.04
N LYS A 186 2.55 -16.45 -13.13
CA LYS A 186 1.70 -16.19 -11.96
C LYS A 186 2.36 -15.23 -10.97
N LEU A 187 3.64 -15.43 -10.68
CA LEU A 187 4.40 -14.55 -9.80
C LEU A 187 4.52 -13.14 -10.39
N GLU A 188 4.77 -13.03 -11.70
CA GLU A 188 4.78 -11.75 -12.40
C GLU A 188 3.43 -11.02 -12.30
N ALA A 189 2.32 -11.70 -12.55
CA ALA A 189 0.99 -11.13 -12.42
C ALA A 189 0.71 -10.63 -10.98
N ARG A 190 1.17 -11.36 -9.94
CA ARG A 190 1.08 -10.95 -8.53
C ARG A 190 1.95 -9.73 -8.26
N ALA A 191 3.18 -9.69 -8.79
CA ALA A 191 4.09 -8.56 -8.67
C ALA A 191 3.52 -7.29 -9.30
N VAL A 192 3.01 -7.38 -10.53
CA VAL A 192 2.35 -6.25 -11.23
C VAL A 192 1.16 -5.72 -10.43
N ALA A 193 0.32 -6.60 -9.87
CA ALA A 193 -0.81 -6.19 -9.04
C ALA A 193 -0.36 -5.48 -7.75
N ARG A 194 0.75 -5.92 -7.12
CA ARG A 194 1.35 -5.26 -5.95
C ARG A 194 1.94 -3.90 -6.29
N ASP A 195 2.65 -3.81 -7.41
CA ASP A 195 3.24 -2.55 -7.87
C ASP A 195 2.18 -1.49 -8.18
N ALA A 196 1.07 -1.89 -8.78
CA ALA A 196 -0.06 -0.99 -9.01
C ALA A 196 -0.63 -0.43 -7.69
N LYS A 197 -0.81 -1.28 -6.67
CA LYS A 197 -1.24 -0.86 -5.33
C LYS A 197 -0.20 0.04 -4.64
N ALA A 198 1.08 -0.30 -4.75
CA ALA A 198 2.15 0.50 -4.18
C ALA A 198 2.25 1.90 -4.82
N LYS A 199 2.04 1.99 -6.14
CA LYS A 199 2.00 3.26 -6.86
C LYS A 199 0.81 4.12 -6.44
N ALA A 200 -0.37 3.54 -6.27
CA ALA A 200 -1.55 4.24 -5.77
C ALA A 200 -1.30 4.78 -4.34
N ALA A 201 -0.76 3.95 -3.44
CA ALA A 201 -0.45 4.37 -2.08
C ALA A 201 0.62 5.48 -2.01
N ARG A 202 1.61 5.47 -2.91
CA ARG A 202 2.59 6.57 -2.99
C ARG A 202 1.92 7.89 -3.38
N LYS A 203 1.01 7.85 -4.35
CA LYS A 203 0.27 9.05 -4.78
C LYS A 203 -0.59 9.60 -3.63
N GLU A 204 -1.29 8.73 -2.90
CA GLU A 204 -2.05 9.13 -1.71
C GLU A 204 -1.17 9.79 -0.64
N ILE A 205 0.05 9.28 -0.40
CA ILE A 205 1.00 9.87 0.56
C ILE A 205 1.46 11.25 0.08
N GLU A 206 1.74 11.41 -1.21
CA GLU A 206 2.18 12.68 -1.80
C GLU A 206 1.07 13.75 -1.73
N GLU A 207 -0.16 13.37 -2.07
CA GLU A 207 -1.35 14.22 -1.95
C GLU A 207 -1.57 14.60 -0.47
N PHE A 208 -1.55 13.63 0.44
CA PHE A 208 -1.66 13.88 1.88
C PHE A 208 -0.58 14.84 2.39
N THR A 209 0.68 14.64 2.00
CA THR A 209 1.80 15.49 2.42
C THR A 209 1.58 16.93 1.97
N THR A 210 1.14 17.14 0.72
CA THR A 210 0.85 18.46 0.18
C THR A 210 -0.31 19.13 0.91
N GLU A 211 -1.42 18.41 1.12
CA GLU A 211 -2.59 18.90 1.85
C GLU A 211 -2.24 19.23 3.31
N PHE A 212 -1.43 18.37 3.95
CA PHE A 212 -1.00 18.55 5.33
C PHE A 212 -0.17 19.82 5.51
N LEU A 213 0.83 20.05 4.64
CA LEU A 213 1.66 21.26 4.70
C LEU A 213 0.84 22.52 4.43
N ASN A 214 -0.09 22.47 3.49
CA ASN A 214 -1.00 23.58 3.22
C ASN A 214 -1.93 23.87 4.42
N ALA A 215 -2.46 22.82 5.07
CA ALA A 215 -3.26 22.96 6.28
C ALA A 215 -2.45 23.54 7.44
N ALA A 216 -1.17 23.14 7.57
CA ALA A 216 -0.28 23.68 8.60
C ALA A 216 -0.03 25.18 8.44
N ARG A 217 0.26 25.65 7.22
CA ARG A 217 0.43 27.07 6.91
C ARG A 217 -0.86 27.86 7.14
N LYS A 218 -1.97 27.30 6.68
CA LYS A 218 -3.28 27.94 6.93
C LYS A 218 -3.60 28.03 8.43
N THR A 219 -3.24 27.01 9.21
CA THR A 219 -3.44 27.02 10.65
C THR A 219 -2.59 28.09 11.32
N PHE A 220 -1.34 28.26 10.91
CA PHE A 220 -0.49 29.35 11.38
C PHE A 220 -1.16 30.70 11.11
N GLN A 221 -1.56 30.98 9.87
CA GLN A 221 -2.23 32.23 9.50
C GLN A 221 -3.55 32.51 10.23
N MET A 222 -4.25 31.45 10.66
CA MET A 222 -5.46 31.60 11.46
C MET A 222 -5.19 31.97 12.93
N ILE A 223 -4.02 31.57 13.45
CA ILE A 223 -3.59 31.87 14.82
C ILE A 223 -2.96 33.26 14.86
N ASP A 224 -2.15 33.60 13.86
CA ASP A 224 -1.52 34.92 13.66
C ASP A 224 -2.59 35.94 13.23
N VAL A 225 -3.27 36.50 14.22
CA VAL A 225 -4.43 37.39 13.98
C VAL A 225 -3.98 38.79 13.55
N ASP A 226 -2.81 39.23 14.00
CA ASP A 226 -2.28 40.55 13.70
C ASP A 226 -1.33 40.58 12.47
N ASP A 227 -1.19 39.40 11.80
CA ASP A 227 -0.35 39.24 10.61
C ASP A 227 1.13 39.66 10.85
N SER A 228 1.60 39.45 12.08
CA SER A 228 2.97 39.77 12.49
C SER A 228 4.02 38.80 11.93
N GLY A 229 3.59 37.62 11.49
CA GLY A 229 4.44 36.52 11.06
C GLY A 229 5.00 35.70 12.23
N THR A 230 4.55 35.98 13.46
CA THR A 230 4.91 35.24 14.69
C THR A 230 3.68 34.89 15.49
N LEU A 231 3.72 33.78 16.23
CA LEU A 231 2.64 33.36 17.10
C LEU A 231 2.99 33.64 18.54
N THR A 232 2.30 34.59 19.15
CA THR A 232 2.42 34.89 20.58
C THR A 232 1.65 33.85 21.42
N LYS A 233 2.02 33.71 22.68
CA LYS A 233 1.28 32.88 23.64
C LYS A 233 -0.21 33.31 23.76
N ALA A 234 -0.49 34.62 23.65
CA ALA A 234 -1.84 35.15 23.75
C ALA A 234 -2.70 34.69 22.59
N GLU A 235 -2.24 34.78 21.34
CA GLU A 235 -2.94 34.35 20.14
C GLU A 235 -3.22 32.83 20.16
N ILE A 236 -2.24 32.02 20.55
CA ILE A 236 -2.42 30.57 20.66
C ILE A 236 -3.47 30.22 21.72
N ILE A 237 -3.46 30.88 22.88
CA ILE A 237 -4.46 30.67 23.93
C ILE A 237 -5.86 31.07 23.43
N GLU A 238 -5.99 32.17 22.71
CA GLU A 238 -7.26 32.64 22.18
C GLU A 238 -7.80 31.69 21.10
N SER A 239 -6.95 31.23 20.18
CA SER A 239 -7.32 30.32 19.11
C SER A 239 -7.81 28.94 19.58
N VAL A 240 -7.48 28.48 20.79
CA VAL A 240 -7.86 27.17 21.34
C VAL A 240 -8.91 27.24 22.44
N ARG A 241 -9.34 28.42 22.88
CA ARG A 241 -10.30 28.63 23.98
C ARG A 241 -11.78 28.70 23.52
N SER A 242 -12.01 28.87 22.23
CA SER A 242 -13.37 28.92 21.66
C SER A 242 -13.83 27.52 21.32
#